data_14c4fe1d6c45dd0b6f878515d9cf66e3
#
_entry.id   14c4fe1d6c45dd0b6f878515d9cf66e3
#
_cell.length_a   1.000
_cell.length_b   1.000
_cell.length_c   1.000
_cell.angle_alpha   90.00
_cell.angle_beta   90.00
_cell.angle_gamma   90.00
#
_symmetry.space_group_name_H-M   'P 1'
#
loop_
_entity.id
_entity.type
_entity.pdbx_description
1 polymer ?
#
loop_
_entity_poly.entity_id
_entity_poly.type
_entity_poly.pdbx_seq_one_letter_code
_entity_poly.pdbx_strand_id
1 'polypeptide(L)'
;SFIVFLTGVIVYMFLNIEIKDKAKIGNFNDMKNLVKSKSVILIGLIILTAYMGYKITDIYSLYASEIMLFDEIEAARVGALQQYLRPLACISIAFFADKSGNINVIITGFVIMLIGAILFASGIVQAGLNSLFIISLVIVAVGTYIIRGLYFSILRDGRIPLALSGTAIGVVSIIGYTPDIFATPLYGYFLDTYE
;
A
#
# COMPACT_ATOMS: atom_id res chain seq x y z
N SER A 1 -6.11 0.25 22.67
CA SER A 1 -6.94 1.46 22.85
C SER A 1 -6.34 2.51 23.79
N PHE A 2 -5.75 2.14 24.95
CA PHE A 2 -5.12 3.10 25.89
C PHE A 2 -3.93 3.85 25.27
N ILE A 3 -3.07 3.16 24.54
CA ILE A 3 -1.90 3.76 23.85
C ILE A 3 -2.34 4.81 22.83
N VAL A 4 -3.38 4.51 22.04
CA VAL A 4 -3.92 5.46 21.05
C VAL A 4 -4.48 6.72 21.71
N PHE A 5 -5.20 6.56 22.82
CA PHE A 5 -5.70 7.71 23.60
C PHE A 5 -4.55 8.54 24.17
N LEU A 6 -3.55 7.91 24.78
CA LEU A 6 -2.36 8.58 25.31
C LEU A 6 -1.61 9.35 24.23
N THR A 7 -1.41 8.72 23.07
CA THR A 7 -0.77 9.38 21.90
C THR A 7 -1.58 10.59 21.45
N GLY A 8 -2.91 10.50 21.41
CA GLY A 8 -3.79 11.63 21.08
C GLY A 8 -3.65 12.79 22.05
N VAL A 9 -3.58 12.50 23.35
CA VAL A 9 -3.35 13.52 24.40
C VAL A 9 -1.97 14.18 24.24
N ILE A 10 -0.91 13.39 24.02
CA ILE A 10 0.45 13.90 23.78
C ILE A 10 0.47 14.82 22.56
N VAL A 11 -0.12 14.38 21.43
CA VAL A 11 -0.22 15.20 20.22
C VAL A 11 -0.95 16.50 20.50
N TYR A 12 -2.08 16.46 21.20
CA TYR A 12 -2.84 17.64 21.56
C TYR A 12 -2.03 18.62 22.44
N MET A 13 -1.24 18.11 23.40
CA MET A 13 -0.45 18.95 24.30
C MET A 13 0.79 19.55 23.63
N PHE A 14 1.41 18.86 22.69
CA PHE A 14 2.71 19.27 22.11
C PHE A 14 2.60 19.84 20.70
N LEU A 15 1.54 19.53 19.94
CA LEU A 15 1.32 20.11 18.62
C LEU A 15 0.64 21.48 18.79
N ASN A 16 1.46 22.51 18.85
CA ASN A 16 0.99 23.89 18.76
C ASN A 16 0.66 24.17 17.28
N ILE A 17 -0.54 23.76 16.84
CA ILE A 17 -1.00 24.00 15.48
C ILE A 17 -1.35 25.50 15.39
N GLU A 18 -0.37 26.32 15.03
CA GLU A 18 -0.68 27.64 14.49
C GLU A 18 -1.45 27.42 13.18
N ILE A 19 -2.77 27.45 13.26
CA ILE A 19 -3.64 27.52 12.09
C ILE A 19 -3.49 28.96 11.55
N LYS A 20 -2.34 29.24 10.91
CA LYS A 20 -1.99 30.55 10.38
C LYS A 20 -2.83 30.93 9.17
N ASP A 21 -3.39 29.98 8.46
CA ASP A 21 -4.33 30.23 7.39
C ASP A 21 -5.59 29.42 7.61
N LYS A 22 -6.71 30.09 7.82
CA LYS A 22 -8.01 29.50 7.52
C LYS A 22 -7.97 29.20 6.01
N ALA A 23 -7.50 28.01 5.65
CA ALA A 23 -7.62 27.52 4.29
C ALA A 23 -9.06 27.76 3.89
N LYS A 24 -9.31 28.63 2.91
CA LYS A 24 -10.67 28.89 2.42
C LYS A 24 -11.28 27.53 2.17
N ILE A 25 -12.28 27.18 2.96
CA ILE A 25 -13.02 25.92 2.78
C ILE A 25 -13.43 25.95 1.32
N GLY A 26 -12.94 25.00 0.53
CA GLY A 26 -13.21 24.94 -0.90
C GLY A 26 -14.72 24.94 -1.10
N ASN A 27 -15.21 25.74 -2.04
CA ASN A 27 -16.62 25.81 -2.35
C ASN A 27 -17.08 24.41 -2.82
N PHE A 28 -18.34 24.03 -2.56
CA PHE A 28 -18.89 22.73 -2.97
C PHE A 28 -18.65 22.41 -4.45
N ASN A 29 -18.66 23.44 -5.30
CA ASN A 29 -18.33 23.32 -6.72
C ASN A 29 -16.87 22.94 -6.96
N ASP A 30 -15.94 23.44 -6.15
CA ASP A 30 -14.52 23.12 -6.25
C ASP A 30 -14.29 21.66 -5.88
N MET A 31 -14.99 21.15 -4.85
CA MET A 31 -14.97 19.75 -4.46
C MET A 31 -15.53 18.84 -5.56
N LYS A 32 -16.66 19.22 -6.18
CA LYS A 32 -17.27 18.48 -7.29
C LYS A 32 -16.36 18.42 -8.53
N ASN A 33 -15.67 19.52 -8.84
CA ASN A 33 -14.73 19.58 -9.94
C ASN A 33 -13.48 18.76 -9.65
N LEU A 34 -13.02 18.75 -8.39
CA LEU A 34 -11.89 17.95 -7.95
C LEU A 34 -12.16 16.45 -8.14
N VAL A 35 -13.32 15.95 -7.70
CA VAL A 35 -13.72 14.54 -7.85
C VAL A 35 -13.69 14.09 -9.31
N LYS A 36 -14.02 15.00 -10.25
CA LYS A 36 -14.03 14.72 -11.68
C LYS A 36 -12.68 14.97 -12.35
N SER A 37 -11.69 15.46 -11.62
CA SER A 37 -10.38 15.77 -12.20
C SER A 37 -9.64 14.50 -12.61
N LYS A 38 -9.04 14.51 -13.81
CA LYS A 38 -8.23 13.40 -14.30
C LYS A 38 -7.11 13.02 -13.33
N SER A 39 -6.48 14.01 -12.70
CA SER A 39 -5.42 13.78 -11.72
C SER A 39 -5.90 12.96 -10.52
N VAL A 40 -7.04 13.30 -9.93
CA VAL A 40 -7.59 12.57 -8.78
C VAL A 40 -7.97 11.14 -9.16
N ILE A 41 -8.60 10.95 -10.32
CA ILE A 41 -8.97 9.62 -10.81
C ILE A 41 -7.71 8.76 -11.05
N LEU A 42 -6.69 9.31 -11.74
CA LEU A 42 -5.45 8.58 -12.00
C LEU A 42 -4.70 8.22 -10.72
N ILE A 43 -4.61 9.16 -9.77
CA ILE A 43 -4.01 8.88 -8.46
C ILE A 43 -4.81 7.78 -7.72
N GLY A 44 -6.14 7.85 -7.76
CA GLY A 44 -7.01 6.81 -7.20
C GLY A 44 -6.74 5.43 -7.80
N LEU A 45 -6.56 5.34 -9.12
CA LEU A 45 -6.22 4.09 -9.81
C LEU A 45 -4.80 3.58 -9.44
N ILE A 46 -3.83 4.47 -9.31
CA ILE A 46 -2.49 4.12 -8.83
C ILE A 46 -2.57 3.50 -7.43
N ILE A 47 -3.32 4.15 -6.52
CA ILE A 47 -3.49 3.64 -5.15
C ILE A 47 -4.26 2.32 -5.15
N LEU A 48 -5.31 2.18 -5.96
CA LEU A 48 -6.07 0.94 -6.10
C LEU A 48 -5.16 -0.22 -6.51
N THR A 49 -4.35 -0.01 -7.56
CA THR A 49 -3.42 -1.04 -8.05
C THR A 49 -2.36 -1.39 -7.00
N ALA A 50 -1.81 -0.38 -6.32
CA ALA A 50 -0.85 -0.58 -5.24
C ALA A 50 -1.47 -1.34 -4.05
N TYR A 51 -2.73 -1.03 -3.75
CA TYR A 51 -3.46 -1.65 -2.65
C TYR A 51 -3.86 -3.10 -2.97
N MET A 52 -4.16 -3.42 -4.23
CA MET A 52 -4.31 -4.81 -4.67
C MET A 52 -3.05 -5.62 -4.39
N GLY A 53 -1.86 -5.11 -4.76
CA GLY A 53 -0.60 -5.74 -4.44
C GLY A 53 -0.38 -5.92 -2.93
N TYR A 54 -0.82 -4.96 -2.12
CA TYR A 54 -0.78 -5.07 -0.66
C TYR A 54 -1.72 -6.18 -0.15
N LYS A 55 -2.94 -6.29 -0.68
CA LYS A 55 -3.88 -7.34 -0.26
C LYS A 55 -3.39 -8.75 -0.57
N ILE A 56 -2.59 -8.92 -1.61
CA ILE A 56 -1.92 -10.20 -1.89
C ILE A 56 -0.98 -10.59 -0.74
N THR A 57 -0.36 -9.62 -0.07
CA THR A 57 0.54 -9.95 1.05
C THR A 57 -0.19 -10.59 2.24
N ASP A 58 -1.49 -10.37 2.39
CA ASP A 58 -2.29 -10.93 3.49
C ASP A 58 -2.48 -12.46 3.34
N ILE A 59 -2.37 -13.01 2.11
CA ILE A 59 -2.56 -14.45 1.84
C ILE A 59 -1.25 -15.25 1.77
N TYR A 60 -0.08 -14.64 1.91
CA TYR A 60 1.17 -15.39 1.82
C TYR A 60 1.37 -16.42 2.93
N SER A 61 0.81 -16.22 4.13
CA SER A 61 0.83 -17.25 5.18
C SER A 61 -0.01 -18.45 4.78
N LEU A 62 -1.17 -18.22 4.14
CA LEU A 62 -2.01 -19.28 3.61
C LEU A 62 -1.32 -20.00 2.45
N TYR A 63 -0.73 -19.27 1.52
CA TYR A 63 0.07 -19.86 0.44
C TYR A 63 1.22 -20.71 0.98
N ALA A 64 1.85 -20.29 2.07
CA ALA A 64 2.93 -21.03 2.70
C ALA A 64 2.43 -22.36 3.29
N SER A 65 1.25 -22.39 3.93
CA SER A 65 0.68 -23.64 4.45
C SER A 65 0.14 -24.56 3.36
N GLU A 66 -0.65 -24.05 2.41
CA GLU A 66 -1.36 -24.86 1.43
C GLU A 66 -0.46 -25.32 0.26
N ILE A 67 0.32 -24.39 -0.28
CA ILE A 67 1.12 -24.67 -1.50
C ILE A 67 2.55 -25.09 -1.17
N MET A 68 3.19 -24.39 -0.21
CA MET A 68 4.57 -24.70 0.17
C MET A 68 4.67 -25.82 1.20
N LEU A 69 3.53 -26.27 1.75
CA LEU A 69 3.42 -27.34 2.75
C LEU A 69 4.22 -27.02 4.03
N PHE A 70 4.28 -25.76 4.40
CA PHE A 70 4.89 -25.32 5.66
C PHE A 70 3.99 -25.70 6.84
N ASP A 71 4.61 -26.01 7.98
CA ASP A 71 3.85 -26.16 9.21
C ASP A 71 3.24 -24.83 9.68
N GLU A 72 2.31 -24.87 10.64
CA GLU A 72 1.61 -23.67 11.15
C GLU A 72 2.58 -22.62 11.70
N ILE A 73 3.68 -23.05 12.31
CA ILE A 73 4.69 -22.15 12.89
C ILE A 73 5.51 -21.48 11.78
N GLU A 74 5.90 -22.23 10.77
CA GLU A 74 6.64 -21.70 9.61
C GLU A 74 5.77 -20.73 8.79
N ALA A 75 4.51 -21.07 8.55
CA ALA A 75 3.57 -20.20 7.87
C ALA A 75 3.31 -18.90 8.66
N ALA A 76 3.20 -18.97 9.97
CA ALA A 76 3.09 -17.79 10.83
C ALA A 76 4.35 -16.91 10.77
N ARG A 77 5.54 -17.51 10.69
CA ARG A 77 6.81 -16.77 10.51
C ARG A 77 6.85 -16.01 9.19
N VAL A 78 6.27 -16.54 8.12
CA VAL A 78 6.12 -15.84 6.84
C VAL A 78 5.31 -14.55 7.01
N GLY A 79 4.17 -14.62 7.71
CA GLY A 79 3.37 -13.43 8.05
C GLY A 79 4.15 -12.42 8.90
N ALA A 80 4.89 -12.90 9.91
CA ALA A 80 5.71 -12.05 10.76
C ALA A 80 6.84 -11.36 9.96
N LEU A 81 7.52 -12.07 9.06
CA LEU A 81 8.56 -11.52 8.20
C LEU A 81 8.07 -10.29 7.44
N GLN A 82 6.88 -10.34 6.87
CA GLN A 82 6.30 -9.21 6.14
C GLN A 82 6.06 -8.00 7.03
N GLN A 83 5.61 -8.20 8.27
CA GLN A 83 5.41 -7.10 9.21
C GLN A 83 6.74 -6.41 9.58
N TYR A 84 7.85 -7.15 9.65
CA TYR A 84 9.19 -6.58 9.89
C TYR A 84 9.74 -5.87 8.64
N LEU A 85 9.45 -6.36 7.43
CA LEU A 85 9.87 -5.72 6.18
C LEU A 85 9.23 -4.35 5.99
N ARG A 86 8.00 -4.14 6.47
CA ARG A 86 7.27 -2.88 6.29
C ARG A 86 8.01 -1.64 6.82
N PRO A 87 8.42 -1.55 8.11
CA PRO A 87 9.14 -0.38 8.60
C PRO A 87 10.50 -0.22 7.94
N LEU A 88 11.22 -1.31 7.64
CA LEU A 88 12.51 -1.25 6.95
C LEU A 88 12.37 -0.67 5.55
N ALA A 89 11.38 -1.12 4.78
CA ALA A 89 11.08 -0.57 3.46
C ALA A 89 10.71 0.92 3.55
N CYS A 90 9.82 1.32 4.47
CA CYS A 90 9.40 2.72 4.63
C CYS A 90 10.56 3.66 4.95
N ILE A 91 11.48 3.26 5.85
CA ILE A 91 12.67 4.05 6.18
C ILE A 91 13.58 4.20 4.95
N SER A 92 13.84 3.10 4.25
CA SER A 92 14.71 3.10 3.06
C SER A 92 14.16 4.01 1.95
N ILE A 93 12.83 3.98 1.74
CA ILE A 93 12.15 4.75 0.70
C ILE A 93 12.31 6.25 0.89
N ALA A 94 12.25 6.74 2.13
CA ALA A 94 12.38 8.16 2.41
C ALA A 94 13.70 8.70 1.83
N PHE A 95 14.81 7.98 2.01
CA PHE A 95 16.11 8.38 1.46
C PHE A 95 16.15 8.35 -0.08
N PHE A 96 15.49 7.39 -0.71
CA PHE A 96 15.47 7.29 -2.17
C PHE A 96 14.53 8.33 -2.81
N ALA A 97 13.39 8.61 -2.18
CA ALA A 97 12.43 9.59 -2.68
C ALA A 97 12.99 11.01 -2.73
N ASP A 98 13.79 11.39 -1.72
CA ASP A 98 14.44 12.70 -1.68
C ASP A 98 15.45 12.90 -2.82
N LYS A 99 16.08 11.83 -3.31
CA LYS A 99 17.07 11.88 -4.38
C LYS A 99 16.49 11.77 -5.79
N SER A 100 15.51 10.88 -5.98
CA SER A 100 15.04 10.46 -7.31
C SER A 100 13.66 11.01 -7.67
N GLY A 101 12.98 11.64 -6.72
CA GLY A 101 11.60 12.08 -6.85
C GLY A 101 10.56 10.96 -6.67
N ASN A 102 9.41 11.31 -6.11
CA ASN A 102 8.37 10.35 -5.69
C ASN A 102 7.87 9.46 -6.84
N ILE A 103 7.64 10.03 -8.02
CA ILE A 103 7.09 9.31 -9.17
C ILE A 103 8.04 8.22 -9.64
N ASN A 104 9.34 8.50 -9.75
CA ASN A 104 10.32 7.53 -10.18
C ASN A 104 10.45 6.36 -9.21
N VAL A 105 10.41 6.65 -7.91
CA VAL A 105 10.46 5.63 -6.86
C VAL A 105 9.20 4.76 -6.89
N ILE A 106 8.03 5.34 -7.12
CA ILE A 106 6.78 4.59 -7.27
C ILE A 106 6.80 3.69 -8.51
N ILE A 107 7.28 4.18 -9.65
CA ILE A 107 7.44 3.37 -10.86
C ILE A 107 8.38 2.19 -10.58
N THR A 108 9.52 2.45 -9.91
CA THR A 108 10.44 1.40 -9.50
C THR A 108 9.77 0.37 -8.60
N GLY A 109 8.95 0.81 -7.65
CA GLY A 109 8.15 -0.06 -6.79
C GLY A 109 7.21 -0.96 -7.58
N PHE A 110 6.49 -0.41 -8.59
CA PHE A 110 5.64 -1.21 -9.48
C PHE A 110 6.43 -2.23 -10.30
N VAL A 111 7.59 -1.86 -10.81
CA VAL A 111 8.46 -2.79 -11.56
C VAL A 111 8.93 -3.93 -10.66
N ILE A 112 9.38 -3.63 -9.45
CA ILE A 112 9.80 -4.65 -8.46
C ILE A 112 8.64 -5.57 -8.11
N MET A 113 7.46 -5.01 -7.84
CA MET A 113 6.25 -5.78 -7.53
C MET A 113 5.85 -6.69 -8.71
N LEU A 114 5.94 -6.19 -9.94
CA LEU A 114 5.64 -6.96 -11.16
C LEU A 114 6.60 -8.13 -11.34
N ILE A 115 7.91 -7.93 -11.12
CA ILE A 115 8.91 -9.00 -11.18
C ILE A 115 8.55 -10.12 -10.20
N GLY A 116 8.24 -9.77 -8.94
CA GLY A 116 7.84 -10.76 -7.95
C GLY A 116 6.53 -11.48 -8.32
N ALA A 117 5.53 -10.74 -8.86
CA ALA A 117 4.28 -11.34 -9.32
C ALA A 117 4.49 -12.33 -10.47
N ILE A 118 5.40 -12.01 -11.40
CA ILE A 118 5.76 -12.93 -12.51
C ILE A 118 6.43 -14.20 -11.98
N LEU A 119 7.28 -14.10 -10.95
CA LEU A 119 7.88 -15.29 -10.33
C LEU A 119 6.82 -16.22 -9.76
N PHE A 120 5.79 -15.70 -9.06
CA PHE A 120 4.68 -16.53 -8.59
C PHE A 120 3.83 -17.08 -9.74
N ALA A 121 3.48 -16.25 -10.72
CA ALA A 121 2.66 -16.64 -11.87
C ALA A 121 3.35 -17.66 -12.80
N SER A 122 4.67 -17.72 -12.79
CA SER A 122 5.43 -18.69 -13.62
C SER A 122 5.31 -20.14 -13.16
N GLY A 123 4.74 -20.37 -11.96
CA GLY A 123 4.64 -21.70 -11.38
C GLY A 123 5.98 -22.32 -10.92
N ILE A 124 7.07 -21.54 -10.93
CA ILE A 124 8.38 -22.01 -10.47
C ILE A 124 8.43 -22.10 -8.92
N VAL A 125 7.62 -21.29 -8.23
CA VAL A 125 7.55 -21.26 -6.77
C VAL A 125 6.68 -22.44 -6.30
N GLN A 126 7.33 -23.55 -5.98
CA GLN A 126 6.69 -24.81 -5.59
C GLN A 126 7.26 -25.35 -4.28
N ALA A 127 6.56 -26.31 -3.67
CA ALA A 127 7.01 -27.00 -2.47
C ALA A 127 8.45 -27.55 -2.63
N GLY A 128 9.26 -27.35 -1.59
CA GLY A 128 10.69 -27.72 -1.60
C GLY A 128 11.63 -26.60 -2.06
N LEU A 129 11.14 -25.54 -2.73
CA LEU A 129 11.94 -24.38 -3.12
C LEU A 129 11.75 -23.21 -2.14
N ASN A 130 11.90 -23.47 -0.86
CA ASN A 130 11.62 -22.53 0.23
C ASN A 130 12.39 -21.19 0.09
N SER A 131 13.66 -21.26 -0.32
CA SER A 131 14.46 -20.04 -0.54
C SER A 131 13.92 -19.17 -1.66
N LEU A 132 13.47 -19.79 -2.77
CA LEU A 132 12.89 -19.07 -3.90
C LEU A 132 11.54 -18.42 -3.50
N PHE A 133 10.73 -19.14 -2.74
CA PHE A 133 9.48 -18.59 -2.18
C PHE A 133 9.74 -17.35 -1.33
N ILE A 134 10.65 -17.43 -0.38
CA ILE A 134 10.98 -16.29 0.51
C ILE A 134 11.55 -15.12 -0.29
N ILE A 135 12.44 -15.35 -1.26
CA ILE A 135 12.99 -14.29 -2.11
C ILE A 135 11.88 -13.61 -2.92
N SER A 136 11.00 -14.40 -3.56
CA SER A 136 9.89 -13.88 -4.37
C SER A 136 8.92 -13.05 -3.51
N LEU A 137 8.60 -13.53 -2.30
CA LEU A 137 7.78 -12.83 -1.33
C LEU A 137 8.41 -11.49 -0.91
N VAL A 138 9.71 -11.48 -0.60
CA VAL A 138 10.43 -10.25 -0.23
C VAL A 138 10.41 -9.24 -1.37
N ILE A 139 10.61 -9.68 -2.62
CA ILE A 139 10.54 -8.82 -3.80
C ILE A 139 9.16 -8.16 -3.92
N VAL A 140 8.07 -8.93 -3.85
CA VAL A 140 6.71 -8.38 -3.91
C VAL A 140 6.45 -7.43 -2.74
N ALA A 141 6.80 -7.85 -1.52
CA ALA A 141 6.58 -7.04 -0.32
C ALA A 141 7.32 -5.71 -0.37
N VAL A 142 8.59 -5.71 -0.76
CA VAL A 142 9.41 -4.49 -0.92
C VAL A 142 8.79 -3.57 -1.96
N GLY A 143 8.44 -4.08 -3.15
CA GLY A 143 7.77 -3.30 -4.19
C GLY A 143 6.47 -2.66 -3.68
N THR A 144 5.63 -3.45 -3.02
CA THR A 144 4.36 -3.00 -2.43
C THR A 144 4.56 -1.90 -1.37
N TYR A 145 5.51 -2.09 -0.46
CA TYR A 145 5.75 -1.10 0.61
C TYR A 145 6.40 0.18 0.10
N ILE A 146 7.23 0.10 -0.96
CA ILE A 146 7.74 1.26 -1.68
C ILE A 146 6.58 2.14 -2.16
N ILE A 147 5.67 1.58 -2.90
CA ILE A 147 4.55 2.32 -3.46
C ILE A 147 3.67 2.87 -2.33
N ARG A 148 3.35 2.03 -1.34
CA ARG A 148 2.48 2.38 -0.22
C ARG A 148 3.03 3.52 0.64
N GLY A 149 4.35 3.61 0.80
CA GLY A 149 5.00 4.69 1.54
C GLY A 149 4.88 6.06 0.87
N LEU A 150 4.68 6.10 -0.45
CA LEU A 150 4.75 7.33 -1.24
C LEU A 150 3.47 7.70 -1.98
N TYR A 151 2.47 6.84 -2.08
CA TYR A 151 1.35 7.10 -2.99
C TYR A 151 0.53 8.36 -2.65
N PHE A 152 0.46 8.79 -1.40
CA PHE A 152 -0.17 10.06 -1.06
C PHE A 152 0.70 11.28 -1.40
N SER A 153 2.02 11.12 -1.52
CA SER A 153 2.91 12.21 -1.93
C SER A 153 2.66 12.67 -3.37
N ILE A 154 2.11 11.77 -4.22
CA ILE A 154 1.74 12.08 -5.61
C ILE A 154 0.65 13.15 -5.71
N LEU A 155 -0.15 13.35 -4.67
CA LEU A 155 -1.17 14.41 -4.67
C LEU A 155 -0.55 15.79 -4.93
N ARG A 156 0.64 16.04 -4.38
CA ARG A 156 1.40 17.27 -4.64
C ARG A 156 1.89 17.33 -6.09
N ASP A 157 2.38 16.22 -6.61
CA ASP A 157 2.85 16.12 -7.99
C ASP A 157 1.69 16.24 -9.00
N GLY A 158 0.49 15.81 -8.60
CA GLY A 158 -0.77 15.97 -9.35
C GLY A 158 -1.33 17.39 -9.36
N ARG A 159 -0.59 18.38 -8.80
CA ARG A 159 -0.98 19.80 -8.72
C ARG A 159 -2.31 20.06 -8.02
N ILE A 160 -2.64 19.23 -7.04
CA ILE A 160 -3.86 19.41 -6.24
C ILE A 160 -3.61 20.56 -5.25
N PRO A 161 -4.49 21.58 -5.22
CA PRO A 161 -4.34 22.69 -4.28
C PRO A 161 -4.32 22.21 -2.84
N LEU A 162 -3.43 22.77 -2.02
CA LEU A 162 -3.28 22.39 -0.62
C LEU A 162 -4.60 22.52 0.17
N ALA A 163 -5.39 23.56 -0.16
CA ALA A 163 -6.70 23.80 0.44
C ALA A 163 -7.73 22.67 0.18
N LEU A 164 -7.55 21.89 -0.90
CA LEU A 164 -8.41 20.78 -1.29
C LEU A 164 -7.77 19.39 -1.04
N SER A 165 -6.55 19.35 -0.49
CA SER A 165 -5.80 18.11 -0.32
C SER A 165 -6.54 17.10 0.58
N GLY A 166 -7.18 17.55 1.65
CA GLY A 166 -7.99 16.69 2.52
C GLY A 166 -9.15 16.02 1.78
N THR A 167 -9.88 16.79 0.96
CA THR A 167 -10.97 16.26 0.10
C THR A 167 -10.42 15.30 -0.93
N ALA A 168 -9.29 15.63 -1.57
CA ALA A 168 -8.65 14.78 -2.55
C ALA A 168 -8.22 13.44 -1.93
N ILE A 169 -7.59 13.46 -0.74
CA ILE A 169 -7.21 12.25 0.00
C ILE A 169 -8.45 11.39 0.28
N GLY A 170 -9.55 12.00 0.74
CA GLY A 170 -10.79 11.26 1.00
C GLY A 170 -11.33 10.55 -0.25
N VAL A 171 -11.43 11.26 -1.38
CA VAL A 171 -11.91 10.69 -2.64
C VAL A 171 -10.98 9.60 -3.17
N VAL A 172 -9.69 9.87 -3.18
CA VAL A 172 -8.67 8.93 -3.65
C VAL A 172 -8.63 7.68 -2.76
N SER A 173 -8.86 7.83 -1.44
CA SER A 173 -8.95 6.69 -0.51
C SER A 173 -10.18 5.83 -0.76
N ILE A 174 -11.34 6.44 -1.09
CA ILE A 174 -12.54 5.69 -1.45
C ILE A 174 -12.27 4.79 -2.67
N ILE A 175 -11.63 5.32 -3.71
CA ILE A 175 -11.27 4.55 -4.90
C ILE A 175 -10.18 3.50 -4.55
N GLY A 176 -9.13 3.95 -3.88
CA GLY A 176 -7.91 3.17 -3.64
C GLY A 176 -8.11 1.97 -2.70
N TYR A 177 -9.05 2.06 -1.75
CA TYR A 177 -9.31 0.99 -0.78
C TYR A 177 -10.52 0.11 -1.15
N THR A 178 -11.11 0.28 -2.33
CA THR A 178 -12.15 -0.65 -2.81
C THR A 178 -11.73 -2.13 -2.81
N PRO A 179 -10.44 -2.52 -2.98
CA PRO A 179 -10.04 -3.91 -2.85
C PRO A 179 -10.37 -4.57 -1.51
N ASP A 180 -10.54 -3.82 -0.43
CA ASP A 180 -11.00 -4.39 0.85
C ASP A 180 -12.37 -5.06 0.75
N ILE A 181 -13.20 -4.64 -0.20
CA ILE A 181 -14.55 -5.17 -0.39
C ILE A 181 -14.52 -6.48 -1.17
N PHE A 182 -13.68 -6.59 -2.20
CA PHE A 182 -13.76 -7.71 -3.15
C PHE A 182 -12.52 -8.60 -3.21
N ALA A 183 -11.35 -8.13 -2.77
CA ALA A 183 -10.11 -8.90 -2.93
C ALA A 183 -10.12 -10.18 -2.11
N THR A 184 -10.50 -10.14 -0.83
CA THR A 184 -10.53 -11.33 0.02
C THR A 184 -11.53 -12.38 -0.47
N PRO A 185 -12.81 -12.04 -0.80
CA PRO A 185 -13.74 -13.00 -1.42
C PRO A 185 -13.22 -13.55 -2.75
N LEU A 186 -12.58 -12.72 -3.57
CA LEU A 186 -12.03 -13.14 -4.86
C LEU A 186 -10.91 -14.16 -4.68
N TYR A 187 -10.02 -13.94 -3.74
CA TYR A 187 -8.93 -14.87 -3.44
C TYR A 187 -9.46 -16.19 -2.87
N GLY A 188 -10.45 -16.15 -1.96
CA GLY A 188 -11.12 -17.36 -1.46
C GLY A 188 -11.73 -18.16 -2.60
N TYR A 189 -12.46 -17.51 -3.51
CA TYR A 189 -13.04 -18.15 -4.68
C TYR A 189 -11.99 -18.84 -5.58
N PHE A 190 -10.85 -18.20 -5.80
CA PHE A 190 -9.78 -18.81 -6.59
C PHE A 190 -9.15 -20.01 -5.89
N LEU A 191 -8.91 -19.94 -4.59
CA LEU A 191 -8.38 -21.06 -3.83
C LEU A 191 -9.35 -22.25 -3.90
N ASP A 192 -10.64 -22.03 -3.63
CA ASP A 192 -11.66 -23.10 -3.64
C ASP A 192 -11.89 -23.72 -5.03
N THR A 193 -11.58 -22.99 -6.12
CA THR A 193 -11.88 -23.45 -7.48
C THR A 193 -10.71 -24.18 -8.13
N TYR A 194 -9.47 -23.89 -7.72
CA TYR A 194 -8.26 -24.42 -8.35
C TYR A 194 -7.45 -25.36 -7.44
N GLU A 195 -8.02 -25.77 -6.29
CA GLU A 195 -7.62 -26.98 -5.58
C GLU A 195 -8.16 -28.20 -6.34
#